data_39868c144aa5249db8c6f7e53589f61c
#
_entry.id   39868c144aa5249db8c6f7e53589f61c
#
_cell.length_a   1.000
_cell.length_b   1.000
_cell.length_c   1.000
_cell.angle_alpha   90.00
_cell.angle_beta   90.00
_cell.angle_gamma   90.00
#
_symmetry.space_group_name_H-M   'P 1'
#
loop_
_entity.id
_entity.type
_entity.pdbx_description
1 polymer ?
#
loop_
_entity_poly.entity_id
_entity_poly.type
_entity_poly.pdbx_seq_one_letter_code
_entity_poly.pdbx_strand_id
1 'polypeptide(L)'
;MVVALTMVKKGEADAVASAGNSGALMVGGQGIVGRVRGVQRPPFGTLIPTKRGVLLLVDSGANVDARPQFLAQWAKLGTIYMQSSLGINRPKVGIVNIGAEEEKGNQLVKDTFPLLKKMHEDGEINFGGSCEARDIPEGAFDVVVCDGFVGNVVLKMYEGVAKVLLSEMKAGLLSSTRSKIGALLIKPALKKTLRKFDSSQYGGAPIIGLTGLVVKMHGSSKAVEVERAMDQCVQYREQRIADRIQEYAAGEKKKQDAARAAEKGV
;
A
#
# COMPACT_ATOMS: atom_id res chain seq x y z
N MET A 1 23.07 2.08 -0.34
CA MET A 1 21.83 2.64 0.21
C MET A 1 22.00 4.08 0.70
N VAL A 2 22.89 4.39 1.67
CA VAL A 2 23.07 5.76 2.22
C VAL A 2 23.33 6.78 1.11
N VAL A 3 24.27 6.53 0.18
CA VAL A 3 24.58 7.43 -0.93
C VAL A 3 23.33 7.73 -1.78
N ALA A 4 22.59 6.69 -2.21
CA ALA A 4 21.39 6.87 -3.03
C ALA A 4 20.28 7.68 -2.31
N LEU A 5 20.05 7.42 -1.01
CA LEU A 5 19.12 8.21 -0.21
C LEU A 5 19.58 9.67 -0.04
N THR A 6 20.88 9.89 0.08
CA THR A 6 21.45 11.25 0.16
C THR A 6 21.28 12.01 -1.16
N MET A 7 21.41 11.36 -2.30
CA MET A 7 21.14 11.97 -3.60
C MET A 7 19.69 12.43 -3.72
N VAL A 8 18.74 11.60 -3.28
CA VAL A 8 17.31 12.01 -3.22
C VAL A 8 17.12 13.20 -2.29
N LYS A 9 17.74 13.19 -1.10
CA LYS A 9 17.67 14.29 -0.14
C LYS A 9 18.18 15.62 -0.70
N LYS A 10 19.24 15.56 -1.52
CA LYS A 10 19.86 16.74 -2.13
C LYS A 10 19.18 17.18 -3.43
N GLY A 11 18.21 16.43 -3.93
CA GLY A 11 17.57 16.69 -5.23
C GLY A 11 18.46 16.32 -6.44
N GLU A 12 19.52 15.55 -6.22
CA GLU A 12 20.39 15.01 -7.28
C GLU A 12 19.76 13.78 -7.97
N ALA A 13 18.72 13.21 -7.34
CA ALA A 13 17.86 12.15 -7.87
C ALA A 13 16.42 12.36 -7.39
N ASP A 14 15.43 12.00 -8.22
CA ASP A 14 14.00 12.15 -7.92
C ASP A 14 13.47 11.03 -7.02
N ALA A 15 14.06 9.84 -7.11
CA ALA A 15 13.62 8.67 -6.37
C ALA A 15 14.76 7.68 -6.14
N VAL A 16 14.55 6.75 -5.21
CA VAL A 16 15.38 5.56 -5.04
C VAL A 16 14.52 4.32 -4.97
N ALA A 17 14.84 3.31 -5.77
CA ALA A 17 14.27 1.97 -5.68
C ALA A 17 15.35 1.00 -5.19
N SER A 18 15.02 0.16 -4.20
CA SER A 18 15.99 -0.73 -3.57
C SER A 18 15.40 -2.10 -3.24
N ALA A 19 16.10 -3.15 -3.65
CA ALA A 19 15.83 -4.54 -3.24
C ALA A 19 16.53 -4.93 -1.92
N GLY A 20 17.22 -3.99 -1.25
CA GLY A 20 17.92 -4.20 0.01
C GLY A 20 17.01 -4.47 1.21
N ASN A 21 17.59 -4.51 2.41
CA ASN A 21 16.86 -4.77 3.65
C ASN A 21 15.78 -3.69 3.90
N SER A 22 14.54 -4.13 4.20
CA SER A 22 13.38 -3.24 4.37
C SER A 22 13.52 -2.33 5.58
N GLY A 23 14.02 -2.85 6.72
CA GLY A 23 14.25 -2.07 7.93
C GLY A 23 15.30 -0.98 7.73
N ALA A 24 16.44 -1.33 7.09
CA ALA A 24 17.48 -0.36 6.78
C ALA A 24 16.99 0.72 5.79
N LEU A 25 16.15 0.34 4.82
CA LEU A 25 15.56 1.28 3.87
C LEU A 25 14.57 2.22 4.57
N MET A 26 13.76 1.70 5.49
CA MET A 26 12.82 2.49 6.29
C MET A 26 13.54 3.48 7.19
N VAL A 27 14.56 3.03 7.93
CA VAL A 27 15.37 3.90 8.82
C VAL A 27 16.10 4.96 8.00
N GLY A 28 16.73 4.56 6.90
CA GLY A 28 17.43 5.49 6.01
C GLY A 28 16.47 6.47 5.32
N GLY A 29 15.31 6.00 4.86
CA GLY A 29 14.28 6.86 4.28
C GLY A 29 13.81 7.93 5.27
N GLN A 30 13.49 7.55 6.49
CA GLN A 30 13.06 8.51 7.54
C GLN A 30 14.18 9.43 8.02
N GLY A 31 15.40 8.90 8.20
CA GLY A 31 16.52 9.64 8.77
C GLY A 31 17.28 10.51 7.78
N ILE A 32 17.43 10.07 6.52
CA ILE A 32 18.19 10.77 5.48
C ILE A 32 17.25 11.60 4.59
N VAL A 33 16.29 10.95 3.91
CA VAL A 33 15.35 11.64 3.02
C VAL A 33 14.45 12.57 3.83
N GLY A 34 13.89 12.06 4.92
CA GLY A 34 13.05 12.80 5.84
C GLY A 34 11.56 12.54 5.61
N ARG A 35 10.80 12.74 6.68
CA ARG A 35 9.34 12.62 6.66
C ARG A 35 8.70 13.94 6.26
N VAL A 36 7.58 13.87 5.56
CA VAL A 36 6.69 15.02 5.40
C VAL A 36 6.28 15.50 6.79
N ARG A 37 6.34 16.82 7.02
CA ARG A 37 6.00 17.41 8.32
C ARG A 37 4.52 17.16 8.63
N GLY A 38 4.23 16.49 9.74
CA GLY A 38 2.88 16.06 10.12
C GLY A 38 2.62 14.56 9.87
N VAL A 39 3.43 13.89 9.05
CA VAL A 39 3.39 12.43 8.94
C VAL A 39 4.21 11.82 10.07
N GLN A 40 3.53 11.08 10.96
CA GLN A 40 4.16 10.54 12.17
C GLN A 40 4.95 9.25 11.89
N ARG A 41 4.35 8.33 11.15
CA ARG A 41 4.91 7.01 10.81
C ARG A 41 4.63 6.70 9.33
N PRO A 42 5.59 6.91 8.44
CA PRO A 42 5.44 6.52 7.03
C PRO A 42 5.23 5.01 6.91
N PRO A 43 4.17 4.56 6.22
CA PRO A 43 3.90 3.14 5.99
C PRO A 43 4.50 2.64 4.67
N PHE A 44 4.64 1.32 4.51
CA PHE A 44 4.75 0.69 3.20
C PHE A 44 3.36 0.55 2.57
N GLY A 45 3.18 1.06 1.36
CA GLY A 45 1.99 0.83 0.55
C GLY A 45 2.26 -0.23 -0.52
N THR A 46 1.61 -1.38 -0.43
CA THR A 46 1.79 -2.45 -1.42
C THR A 46 0.53 -2.61 -2.26
N LEU A 47 0.68 -2.53 -3.58
CA LEU A 47 -0.40 -2.81 -4.52
C LEU A 47 -0.59 -4.32 -4.66
N ILE A 48 -1.79 -4.80 -4.35
CA ILE A 48 -2.17 -6.22 -4.44
C ILE A 48 -3.16 -6.37 -5.60
N PRO A 49 -2.89 -7.26 -6.58
CA PRO A 49 -3.84 -7.57 -7.63
C PRO A 49 -5.08 -8.24 -7.05
N THR A 50 -6.24 -7.87 -7.59
CA THR A 50 -7.53 -8.40 -7.18
C THR A 50 -8.37 -8.79 -8.40
N LYS A 51 -9.51 -9.42 -8.17
CA LYS A 51 -10.47 -9.76 -9.23
C LYS A 51 -10.99 -8.52 -9.98
N ARG A 52 -11.11 -7.37 -9.31
CA ARG A 52 -11.66 -6.11 -9.87
C ARG A 52 -10.61 -5.10 -10.30
N GLY A 53 -9.33 -5.41 -10.13
CA GLY A 53 -8.23 -4.51 -10.44
C GLY A 53 -7.13 -4.63 -9.42
N VAL A 54 -6.81 -3.56 -8.74
CA VAL A 54 -5.74 -3.50 -7.74
C VAL A 54 -6.21 -2.79 -6.48
N LEU A 55 -5.71 -3.22 -5.35
CA LEU A 55 -5.96 -2.69 -4.02
C LEU A 55 -4.64 -2.24 -3.40
N LEU A 56 -4.63 -1.13 -2.67
CA LEU A 56 -3.50 -0.69 -1.86
C LEU A 56 -3.64 -1.20 -0.42
N LEU A 57 -2.72 -2.06 0.00
CA LEU A 57 -2.59 -2.49 1.40
C LEU A 57 -1.61 -1.57 2.14
N VAL A 58 -2.04 -0.98 3.23
CA VAL A 58 -1.30 -0.02 4.08
C VAL A 58 -1.58 -0.31 5.56
N ASP A 59 -0.62 -0.64 6.38
CA ASP A 59 0.81 -0.80 6.23
C ASP A 59 1.15 -2.26 5.93
N SER A 60 2.02 -2.51 4.98
CA SER A 60 2.40 -3.88 4.59
C SER A 60 3.70 -4.38 5.24
N GLY A 61 4.13 -3.76 6.37
CA GLY A 61 5.25 -4.30 7.14
C GLY A 61 6.29 -3.29 7.63
N ALA A 62 5.99 -2.00 7.69
CA ALA A 62 6.89 -0.99 8.22
C ALA A 62 6.74 -0.78 9.74
N ASN A 63 5.51 -0.76 10.23
CA ASN A 63 5.16 -0.40 11.60
C ASN A 63 4.35 -1.55 12.23
N VAL A 64 5.04 -2.46 12.89
CA VAL A 64 4.45 -3.66 13.51
C VAL A 64 3.43 -3.28 14.58
N ASP A 65 3.80 -2.33 15.44
CA ASP A 65 2.90 -1.75 16.44
C ASP A 65 2.42 -0.38 15.97
N ALA A 66 1.12 -0.26 15.75
CA ALA A 66 0.50 0.97 15.31
C ALA A 66 -0.46 1.54 16.37
N ARG A 67 -0.78 2.83 16.22
CA ARG A 67 -1.79 3.52 17.02
C ARG A 67 -2.98 3.89 16.11
N PRO A 68 -4.18 4.07 16.67
CA PRO A 68 -5.37 4.42 15.88
C PRO A 68 -5.17 5.62 14.95
N GLN A 69 -4.48 6.65 15.44
CA GLN A 69 -4.18 7.87 14.66
C GLN A 69 -3.26 7.59 13.46
N PHE A 70 -2.41 6.56 13.53
CA PHE A 70 -1.56 6.19 12.40
C PHE A 70 -2.41 5.54 11.30
N LEU A 71 -3.29 4.59 11.66
CA LEU A 71 -4.17 3.95 10.69
C LEU A 71 -5.09 4.97 10.01
N ALA A 72 -5.66 5.90 10.78
CA ALA A 72 -6.47 6.99 10.24
C ALA A 72 -5.66 7.87 9.26
N GLN A 73 -4.43 8.24 9.62
CA GLN A 73 -3.54 8.98 8.72
C GLN A 73 -3.20 8.16 7.46
N TRP A 74 -2.91 6.87 7.59
CA TRP A 74 -2.60 5.99 6.45
C TRP A 74 -3.77 5.80 5.51
N ALA A 75 -5.01 5.78 6.01
CA ALA A 75 -6.21 5.78 5.19
C ALA A 75 -6.25 6.97 4.24
N LYS A 76 -5.92 8.16 4.73
CA LYS A 76 -5.83 9.37 3.91
C LYS A 76 -4.65 9.35 2.95
N LEU A 77 -3.47 8.95 3.43
CA LEU A 77 -2.28 8.82 2.57
C LEU A 77 -2.53 7.82 1.43
N GLY A 78 -3.15 6.67 1.74
CA GLY A 78 -3.56 5.68 0.75
C GLY A 78 -4.59 6.22 -0.24
N THR A 79 -5.56 7.00 0.23
CA THR A 79 -6.54 7.69 -0.63
C THR A 79 -5.85 8.62 -1.62
N ILE A 80 -4.94 9.49 -1.15
CA ILE A 80 -4.17 10.41 -2.00
C ILE A 80 -3.34 9.63 -3.02
N TYR A 81 -2.69 8.54 -2.57
CA TYR A 81 -1.89 7.69 -3.46
C TYR A 81 -2.74 7.08 -4.58
N MET A 82 -3.87 6.44 -4.25
CA MET A 82 -4.74 5.78 -5.24
C MET A 82 -5.39 6.78 -6.19
N GLN A 83 -5.77 7.95 -5.70
CA GLN A 83 -6.26 9.04 -6.55
C GLN A 83 -5.22 9.50 -7.56
N SER A 84 -3.99 9.70 -7.09
CA SER A 84 -2.93 10.25 -7.92
C SER A 84 -2.32 9.20 -8.87
N SER A 85 -2.00 8.00 -8.36
CA SER A 85 -1.32 6.97 -9.16
C SER A 85 -2.25 6.22 -10.12
N LEU A 86 -3.50 6.00 -9.72
CA LEU A 86 -4.43 5.16 -10.49
C LEU A 86 -5.68 5.90 -10.98
N GLY A 87 -5.82 7.20 -10.68
CA GLY A 87 -6.93 8.01 -11.13
C GLY A 87 -8.28 7.65 -10.52
N ILE A 88 -8.30 6.94 -9.38
CA ILE A 88 -9.54 6.54 -8.70
C ILE A 88 -10.06 7.74 -7.91
N ASN A 89 -11.09 8.43 -8.40
CA ASN A 89 -11.56 9.68 -7.82
C ASN A 89 -11.95 9.60 -6.33
N ARG A 90 -12.61 8.51 -5.93
CA ARG A 90 -13.09 8.31 -4.56
C ARG A 90 -12.81 6.89 -4.07
N PRO A 91 -11.52 6.56 -3.79
CA PRO A 91 -11.13 5.21 -3.39
C PRO A 91 -11.90 4.77 -2.14
N LYS A 92 -12.47 3.56 -2.19
CA LYS A 92 -13.16 2.97 -1.05
C LYS A 92 -12.13 2.42 -0.07
N VAL A 93 -12.18 2.92 1.17
CA VAL A 93 -11.26 2.58 2.25
C VAL A 93 -11.90 1.56 3.18
N GLY A 94 -11.20 0.49 3.52
CA GLY A 94 -11.57 -0.48 4.55
C GLY A 94 -10.50 -0.61 5.63
N ILE A 95 -10.89 -1.07 6.81
CA ILE A 95 -9.95 -1.49 7.86
C ILE A 95 -9.99 -3.00 7.99
N VAL A 96 -8.81 -3.65 8.05
CA VAL A 96 -8.76 -5.11 8.26
C VAL A 96 -9.43 -5.46 9.60
N ASN A 97 -10.40 -6.36 9.53
CA ASN A 97 -11.12 -6.83 10.70
C ASN A 97 -11.42 -8.34 10.60
N ILE A 98 -11.85 -8.94 11.71
CA ILE A 98 -12.21 -10.38 11.80
C ILE A 98 -13.70 -10.64 11.48
N GLY A 99 -14.46 -9.61 11.17
CA GLY A 99 -15.88 -9.67 10.80
C GLY A 99 -16.38 -8.31 10.34
N ALA A 100 -17.59 -8.27 9.79
CA ALA A 100 -18.19 -7.07 9.22
C ALA A 100 -18.65 -6.03 10.25
N GLU A 101 -18.94 -6.49 11.48
CA GLU A 101 -19.51 -5.68 12.55
C GLU A 101 -18.46 -4.74 13.17
N GLU A 102 -18.87 -3.52 13.52
CA GLU A 102 -17.98 -2.46 14.05
C GLU A 102 -17.34 -2.81 15.39
N GLU A 103 -18.04 -3.55 16.23
CA GLU A 103 -17.60 -3.98 17.57
C GLU A 103 -16.61 -5.13 17.56
N LYS A 104 -16.42 -5.79 16.42
CA LYS A 104 -15.42 -6.85 16.26
C LYS A 104 -14.01 -6.29 16.10
N GLY A 105 -13.03 -7.16 16.32
CA GLY A 105 -11.62 -6.85 16.18
C GLY A 105 -10.92 -6.62 17.51
N ASN A 106 -9.61 -6.38 17.40
CA ASN A 106 -8.76 -6.03 18.53
C ASN A 106 -8.98 -4.56 18.94
N GLN A 107 -8.34 -4.14 20.02
CA GLN A 107 -8.49 -2.78 20.55
C GLN A 107 -8.06 -1.72 19.52
N LEU A 108 -7.00 -1.96 18.76
CA LEU A 108 -6.54 -1.05 17.71
C LEU A 108 -7.62 -0.78 16.66
N VAL A 109 -8.30 -1.83 16.19
CA VAL A 109 -9.39 -1.71 15.21
C VAL A 109 -10.56 -0.94 15.78
N LYS A 110 -11.00 -1.30 17.00
CA LYS A 110 -12.13 -0.65 17.72
C LYS A 110 -11.88 0.84 17.95
N ASP A 111 -10.65 1.22 18.30
CA ASP A 111 -10.30 2.63 18.53
C ASP A 111 -10.08 3.40 17.21
N THR A 112 -9.72 2.71 16.13
CA THR A 112 -9.52 3.34 14.80
C THR A 112 -10.85 3.58 14.07
N PHE A 113 -11.80 2.66 14.22
CA PHE A 113 -13.06 2.67 13.47
C PHE A 113 -13.82 4.01 13.59
N PRO A 114 -14.05 4.58 14.80
CA PRO A 114 -14.70 5.87 14.94
C PRO A 114 -13.94 7.03 14.30
N LEU A 115 -12.59 6.97 14.26
CA LEU A 115 -11.79 7.99 13.59
C LEU A 115 -12.03 7.96 12.07
N LEU A 116 -12.06 6.76 11.48
CA LEU A 116 -12.33 6.59 10.05
C LEU A 116 -13.76 7.00 9.68
N LYS A 117 -14.74 6.68 10.54
CA LYS A 117 -16.13 7.15 10.38
C LYS A 117 -16.21 8.67 10.36
N LYS A 118 -15.58 9.33 11.32
CA LYS A 118 -15.54 10.79 11.36
C LYS A 118 -14.89 11.37 10.11
N MET A 119 -13.77 10.84 9.65
CA MET A 119 -13.12 11.28 8.41
C MET A 119 -14.01 11.07 7.18
N HIS A 120 -14.87 10.05 7.17
CA HIS A 120 -15.87 9.84 6.13
C HIS A 120 -16.96 10.91 6.16
N GLU A 121 -17.50 11.20 7.33
CA GLU A 121 -18.51 12.24 7.57
C GLU A 121 -17.97 13.63 7.18
N ASP A 122 -16.71 13.92 7.52
CA ASP A 122 -16.00 15.16 7.14
C ASP A 122 -15.64 15.20 5.64
N GLY A 123 -15.95 14.16 4.85
CA GLY A 123 -15.67 14.08 3.41
C GLY A 123 -14.20 13.85 3.05
N GLU A 124 -13.34 13.55 4.02
CA GLU A 124 -11.89 13.40 3.81
C GLU A 124 -11.52 12.09 3.11
N ILE A 125 -12.25 11.01 3.42
CA ILE A 125 -12.09 9.67 2.82
C ILE A 125 -13.45 9.07 2.49
N ASN A 126 -13.45 7.97 1.74
CA ASN A 126 -14.65 7.16 1.48
C ASN A 126 -14.58 5.86 2.27
N PHE A 127 -14.79 5.94 3.58
CA PHE A 127 -14.73 4.78 4.44
C PHE A 127 -15.93 3.85 4.21
N GLY A 128 -15.64 2.58 3.93
CA GLY A 128 -16.63 1.54 3.64
C GLY A 128 -16.78 0.48 4.73
N GLY A 129 -16.14 0.68 5.90
CA GLY A 129 -16.26 -0.23 7.05
C GLY A 129 -15.17 -1.30 7.14
N SER A 130 -15.51 -2.39 7.78
CA SER A 130 -14.62 -3.55 7.98
C SER A 130 -14.33 -4.28 6.67
N CYS A 131 -13.07 -4.70 6.51
CA CYS A 131 -12.59 -5.54 5.43
C CYS A 131 -12.10 -6.87 6.04
N GLU A 132 -12.81 -7.95 5.79
CA GLU A 132 -12.29 -9.27 6.15
C GLU A 132 -11.19 -9.69 5.15
N ALA A 133 -10.22 -10.49 5.59
CA ALA A 133 -9.09 -10.91 4.74
C ALA A 133 -9.55 -11.60 3.43
N ARG A 134 -10.71 -12.26 3.43
CA ARG A 134 -11.32 -12.88 2.23
C ARG A 134 -11.83 -11.87 1.20
N ASP A 135 -12.09 -10.63 1.61
CA ASP A 135 -12.60 -9.57 0.72
C ASP A 135 -11.47 -8.92 -0.11
N ILE A 136 -10.22 -9.07 0.36
CA ILE A 136 -9.03 -8.52 -0.31
C ILE A 136 -8.89 -9.05 -1.75
N PRO A 137 -8.85 -10.38 -2.01
CA PRO A 137 -8.74 -10.89 -3.38
C PRO A 137 -9.97 -10.58 -4.26
N GLU A 138 -11.14 -10.36 -3.68
CA GLU A 138 -12.34 -9.95 -4.41
C GLU A 138 -12.29 -8.49 -4.88
N GLY A 139 -11.45 -7.64 -4.27
CA GLY A 139 -11.36 -6.22 -4.60
C GLY A 139 -12.58 -5.44 -4.14
N ALA A 140 -13.07 -5.71 -2.91
CA ALA A 140 -14.20 -5.01 -2.31
C ALA A 140 -13.88 -3.58 -1.88
N PHE A 141 -12.59 -3.27 -1.75
CA PHE A 141 -12.02 -1.98 -1.37
C PHE A 141 -10.86 -1.60 -2.30
N ASP A 142 -10.54 -0.31 -2.37
CA ASP A 142 -9.41 0.22 -3.13
C ASP A 142 -8.20 0.46 -2.23
N VAL A 143 -8.43 0.81 -0.95
CA VAL A 143 -7.43 0.99 0.09
C VAL A 143 -7.83 0.16 1.30
N VAL A 144 -6.92 -0.65 1.83
CA VAL A 144 -7.15 -1.40 3.06
C VAL A 144 -6.06 -1.07 4.06
N VAL A 145 -6.48 -0.61 5.25
CA VAL A 145 -5.55 -0.21 6.32
C VAL A 145 -5.48 -1.26 7.43
N CYS A 146 -4.28 -1.47 7.93
CA CYS A 146 -3.97 -2.31 9.09
C CYS A 146 -2.61 -1.91 9.68
N ASP A 147 -2.23 -2.47 10.83
CA ASP A 147 -0.84 -2.39 11.28
C ASP A 147 0.10 -3.23 10.39
N GLY A 148 1.40 -2.98 10.50
CA GLY A 148 2.39 -3.62 9.66
C GLY A 148 2.56 -5.12 9.93
N PHE A 149 2.19 -5.63 11.11
CA PHE A 149 2.21 -7.06 11.40
C PHE A 149 1.11 -7.78 10.60
N VAL A 150 -0.13 -7.32 10.74
CA VAL A 150 -1.29 -7.88 10.02
C VAL A 150 -1.08 -7.75 8.52
N GLY A 151 -0.65 -6.58 8.03
CA GLY A 151 -0.44 -6.35 6.62
C GLY A 151 0.66 -7.23 6.01
N ASN A 152 1.76 -7.45 6.73
CA ASN A 152 2.81 -8.35 6.27
C ASN A 152 2.34 -9.83 6.23
N VAL A 153 1.55 -10.25 7.23
CA VAL A 153 0.95 -11.60 7.25
C VAL A 153 0.00 -11.78 6.06
N VAL A 154 -0.90 -10.84 5.82
CA VAL A 154 -1.82 -10.85 4.67
C VAL A 154 -1.05 -10.93 3.36
N LEU A 155 -0.06 -10.04 3.16
CA LEU A 155 0.75 -10.01 1.94
C LEU A 155 1.48 -11.32 1.70
N LYS A 156 2.17 -11.86 2.72
CA LYS A 156 2.95 -13.10 2.60
C LYS A 156 2.06 -14.34 2.37
N MET A 157 0.90 -14.39 3.02
CA MET A 157 -0.08 -15.45 2.78
C MET A 157 -0.62 -15.39 1.35
N TYR A 158 -1.00 -14.18 0.89
CA TYR A 158 -1.48 -13.97 -0.47
C TYR A 158 -0.46 -14.41 -1.52
N GLU A 159 0.80 -13.96 -1.40
CA GLU A 159 1.92 -14.36 -2.27
C GLU A 159 2.16 -15.88 -2.23
N GLY A 160 2.16 -16.46 -1.02
CA GLY A 160 2.44 -17.87 -0.80
C GLY A 160 1.38 -18.78 -1.42
N VAL A 161 0.10 -18.51 -1.17
CA VAL A 161 -1.03 -19.25 -1.72
C VAL A 161 -1.05 -19.16 -3.25
N ALA A 162 -0.88 -17.95 -3.81
CA ALA A 162 -0.82 -17.76 -5.26
C ALA A 162 0.31 -18.60 -5.90
N LYS A 163 1.52 -18.57 -5.30
CA LYS A 163 2.67 -19.34 -5.78
C LYS A 163 2.43 -20.85 -5.76
N VAL A 164 1.86 -21.38 -4.69
CA VAL A 164 1.56 -22.80 -4.55
C VAL A 164 0.51 -23.22 -5.58
N LEU A 165 -0.61 -22.50 -5.67
CA LEU A 165 -1.67 -22.80 -6.63
C LEU A 165 -1.16 -22.79 -8.08
N LEU A 166 -0.36 -21.82 -8.46
CA LEU A 166 0.23 -21.74 -9.81
C LEU A 166 1.19 -22.88 -10.07
N SER A 167 1.96 -23.32 -9.06
CA SER A 167 2.88 -24.46 -9.17
C SER A 167 2.12 -25.75 -9.38
N GLU A 168 1.08 -26.02 -8.57
CA GLU A 168 0.26 -27.21 -8.66
C GLU A 168 -0.55 -27.27 -9.98
N MET A 169 -1.12 -26.15 -10.40
CA MET A 169 -1.77 -26.05 -11.72
C MET A 169 -0.80 -26.38 -12.85
N LYS A 170 0.42 -25.85 -12.82
CA LYS A 170 1.46 -26.16 -13.81
C LYS A 170 1.83 -27.65 -13.79
N ALA A 171 2.01 -28.24 -12.63
CA ALA A 171 2.31 -29.65 -12.47
C ALA A 171 1.19 -30.51 -13.06
N GLY A 172 -0.07 -30.24 -12.74
CA GLY A 172 -1.25 -30.92 -13.28
C GLY A 172 -1.35 -30.80 -14.81
N LEU A 173 -1.16 -29.61 -15.36
CA LEU A 173 -1.18 -29.36 -16.81
C LEU A 173 -0.05 -30.11 -17.56
N LEU A 174 1.04 -30.41 -16.90
CA LEU A 174 2.19 -31.13 -17.50
C LEU A 174 2.23 -32.63 -17.15
N SER A 175 1.24 -33.16 -16.42
CA SER A 175 1.26 -34.53 -15.88
C SER A 175 1.11 -35.65 -16.92
N SER A 176 0.46 -35.38 -18.06
CA SER A 176 0.24 -36.38 -19.12
C SER A 176 0.32 -35.73 -20.51
N THR A 177 0.44 -36.56 -21.56
CA THR A 177 0.43 -36.10 -22.94
C THR A 177 -0.89 -35.38 -23.30
N ARG A 178 -2.02 -35.93 -22.83
CA ARG A 178 -3.35 -35.31 -23.03
C ARG A 178 -3.42 -33.92 -22.36
N SER A 179 -2.97 -33.84 -21.09
CA SER A 179 -2.93 -32.55 -20.35
C SER A 179 -2.04 -31.54 -21.02
N LYS A 180 -0.88 -31.94 -21.55
CA LYS A 180 0.04 -31.05 -22.29
C LYS A 180 -0.59 -30.47 -23.55
N ILE A 181 -1.32 -31.32 -24.33
CA ILE A 181 -2.04 -30.84 -25.51
C ILE A 181 -3.14 -29.85 -25.11
N GLY A 182 -3.95 -30.18 -24.08
CA GLY A 182 -4.97 -29.31 -23.56
C GLY A 182 -4.37 -27.98 -23.06
N ALA A 183 -3.26 -28.04 -22.33
CA ALA A 183 -2.54 -26.87 -21.84
C ALA A 183 -2.06 -25.95 -22.98
N LEU A 184 -1.60 -26.53 -24.10
CA LEU A 184 -1.19 -25.76 -25.27
C LEU A 184 -2.36 -25.00 -25.88
N LEU A 185 -3.53 -25.64 -25.99
CA LEU A 185 -4.76 -25.03 -26.53
C LEU A 185 -5.28 -23.89 -25.66
N ILE A 186 -5.28 -24.06 -24.33
CA ILE A 186 -5.79 -23.04 -23.37
C ILE A 186 -4.76 -21.97 -22.99
N LYS A 187 -3.49 -22.14 -23.37
CA LYS A 187 -2.36 -21.27 -22.98
C LYS A 187 -2.64 -19.77 -23.17
N PRO A 188 -3.23 -19.30 -24.30
CA PRO A 188 -3.51 -17.87 -24.47
C PRO A 188 -4.52 -17.34 -23.45
N ALA A 189 -5.61 -18.08 -23.20
CA ALA A 189 -6.64 -17.71 -22.24
C ALA A 189 -6.10 -17.72 -20.81
N LEU A 190 -5.36 -18.79 -20.46
CA LEU A 190 -4.73 -18.91 -19.13
C LEU A 190 -3.74 -17.77 -18.88
N LYS A 191 -2.89 -17.44 -19.85
CA LYS A 191 -1.93 -16.33 -19.75
C LYS A 191 -2.64 -15.00 -19.52
N LYS A 192 -3.76 -14.75 -20.23
CA LYS A 192 -4.58 -13.53 -20.06
C LYS A 192 -5.17 -13.44 -18.65
N THR A 193 -5.68 -14.56 -18.12
CA THR A 193 -6.27 -14.62 -16.78
C THR A 193 -5.20 -14.43 -15.69
N LEU A 194 -4.09 -15.18 -15.76
CA LEU A 194 -3.02 -15.10 -14.76
C LEU A 194 -2.32 -13.75 -14.72
N ARG A 195 -2.24 -13.05 -15.85
CA ARG A 195 -1.66 -11.71 -15.90
C ARG A 195 -2.38 -10.71 -15.00
N LYS A 196 -3.68 -10.90 -14.74
CA LYS A 196 -4.44 -10.02 -13.83
C LYS A 196 -3.98 -10.13 -12.38
N PHE A 197 -3.43 -11.28 -11.98
CA PHE A 197 -2.97 -11.57 -10.63
C PHE A 197 -1.44 -11.51 -10.47
N ASP A 198 -0.76 -11.00 -11.50
CA ASP A 198 0.68 -10.88 -11.51
C ASP A 198 1.12 -9.60 -10.79
N SER A 199 1.56 -9.76 -9.53
CA SER A 199 2.05 -8.66 -8.70
C SER A 199 3.29 -7.96 -9.28
N SER A 200 4.04 -8.63 -10.17
CA SER A 200 5.21 -8.03 -10.83
C SER A 200 4.86 -6.82 -11.70
N GLN A 201 3.59 -6.67 -12.08
CA GLN A 201 3.10 -5.55 -12.89
C GLN A 201 3.05 -4.21 -12.10
N TYR A 202 3.13 -4.24 -10.77
CA TYR A 202 2.89 -3.05 -9.93
C TYR A 202 4.15 -2.45 -9.31
N GLY A 203 5.34 -2.97 -9.67
CA GLY A 203 6.63 -2.43 -9.20
C GLY A 203 6.95 -2.80 -7.77
N GLY A 204 7.24 -1.82 -6.94
CA GLY A 204 7.60 -2.01 -5.54
C GLY A 204 6.58 -1.41 -4.55
N ALA A 205 6.90 -1.50 -3.27
CA ALA A 205 6.16 -0.85 -2.19
C ALA A 205 6.78 0.52 -1.87
N PRO A 206 6.14 1.65 -2.21
CA PRO A 206 6.59 2.96 -1.80
C PRO A 206 6.47 3.16 -0.29
N ILE A 207 7.41 3.90 0.29
CA ILE A 207 7.29 4.45 1.65
C ILE A 207 6.50 5.75 1.53
N ILE A 208 5.22 5.70 1.88
CA ILE A 208 4.31 6.83 1.68
C ILE A 208 4.49 7.84 2.82
N GLY A 209 4.67 9.11 2.49
CA GLY A 209 4.84 10.19 3.48
C GLY A 209 6.28 10.59 3.79
N LEU A 210 7.23 10.22 2.94
CA LEU A 210 8.56 10.82 2.89
C LEU A 210 8.57 12.05 1.98
N THR A 211 9.53 12.96 2.18
CA THR A 211 9.71 14.16 1.36
C THR A 211 10.27 13.86 -0.04
N GLY A 212 10.82 12.68 -0.25
CA GLY A 212 11.27 12.16 -1.53
C GLY A 212 10.85 10.69 -1.67
N LEU A 213 10.72 10.20 -2.88
CA LEU A 213 10.24 8.83 -3.14
C LEU A 213 11.29 7.78 -2.84
N VAL A 214 10.91 6.83 -1.99
CA VAL A 214 11.68 5.62 -1.69
C VAL A 214 10.80 4.41 -1.94
N VAL A 215 11.21 3.53 -2.85
CA VAL A 215 10.47 2.33 -3.24
C VAL A 215 11.22 1.07 -2.81
N LYS A 216 10.55 0.21 -2.07
CA LYS A 216 11.06 -1.11 -1.68
C LYS A 216 10.67 -2.14 -2.72
N MET A 217 11.65 -2.80 -3.32
CA MET A 217 11.47 -3.95 -4.20
C MET A 217 11.77 -5.26 -3.46
N HIS A 218 11.23 -6.37 -3.94
CA HIS A 218 11.57 -7.69 -3.40
C HIS A 218 13.03 -8.07 -3.73
N GLY A 219 13.70 -8.83 -2.82
CA GLY A 219 15.10 -9.25 -3.03
C GLY A 219 15.31 -10.13 -4.26
N SER A 220 14.26 -10.83 -4.73
CA SER A 220 14.28 -11.66 -5.94
C SER A 220 13.69 -10.97 -7.18
N SER A 221 13.50 -9.66 -7.16
CA SER A 221 12.94 -8.89 -8.28
C SER A 221 13.77 -9.10 -9.55
N LYS A 222 13.04 -9.32 -10.65
CA LYS A 222 13.59 -9.49 -12.00
C LYS A 222 13.54 -8.15 -12.76
N ALA A 223 14.07 -8.12 -13.97
CA ALA A 223 14.11 -6.91 -14.79
C ALA A 223 12.75 -6.22 -14.97
N VAL A 224 11.67 -7.01 -15.15
CA VAL A 224 10.30 -6.47 -15.29
C VAL A 224 9.85 -5.71 -14.06
N GLU A 225 10.10 -6.25 -12.84
CA GLU A 225 9.71 -5.58 -11.59
C GLU A 225 10.55 -4.31 -11.36
N VAL A 226 11.83 -4.33 -11.77
CA VAL A 226 12.68 -3.13 -11.73
C VAL A 226 12.15 -2.07 -12.68
N GLU A 227 11.81 -2.43 -13.92
CA GLU A 227 11.18 -1.53 -14.89
C GLU A 227 9.90 -0.91 -14.32
N ARG A 228 9.00 -1.73 -13.77
CA ARG A 228 7.77 -1.24 -13.15
C ARG A 228 7.99 -0.35 -11.94
N ALA A 229 9.02 -0.63 -11.13
CA ALA A 229 9.39 0.26 -10.02
C ALA A 229 9.90 1.62 -10.54
N MET A 230 10.60 1.65 -11.68
CA MET A 230 11.01 2.92 -12.31
C MET A 230 9.80 3.67 -12.88
N ASP A 231 8.90 2.99 -13.61
CA ASP A 231 7.64 3.58 -14.08
C ASP A 231 6.84 4.19 -12.93
N GLN A 232 6.76 3.49 -11.80
CA GLN A 232 6.11 3.97 -10.57
C GLN A 232 6.80 5.22 -10.02
N CYS A 233 8.14 5.28 -10.07
CA CYS A 233 8.89 6.47 -9.65
C CYS A 233 8.58 7.68 -10.53
N VAL A 234 8.56 7.50 -11.85
CA VAL A 234 8.21 8.55 -12.81
C VAL A 234 6.79 9.06 -12.55
N GLN A 235 5.84 8.15 -12.47
CA GLN A 235 4.43 8.48 -12.22
C GLN A 235 4.23 9.22 -10.89
N TYR A 236 4.90 8.77 -9.81
CA TYR A 236 4.83 9.41 -8.49
C TYR A 236 5.31 10.87 -8.57
N ARG A 237 6.38 11.14 -9.34
CA ARG A 237 6.94 12.46 -9.54
C ARG A 237 5.99 13.34 -10.38
N GLU A 238 5.53 12.85 -11.52
CA GLU A 238 4.64 13.58 -12.44
C GLU A 238 3.31 13.95 -11.79
N GLN A 239 2.75 13.06 -10.98
CA GLN A 239 1.50 13.27 -10.25
C GLN A 239 1.67 14.09 -8.96
N ARG A 240 2.91 14.51 -8.63
CA ARG A 240 3.23 15.34 -7.48
C ARG A 240 2.69 14.77 -6.15
N ILE A 241 2.80 13.45 -5.97
CA ILE A 241 2.17 12.75 -4.84
C ILE A 241 2.75 13.23 -3.50
N ALA A 242 4.06 13.46 -3.42
CA ALA A 242 4.70 14.00 -2.22
C ALA A 242 4.14 15.39 -1.85
N ASP A 243 3.93 16.27 -2.84
CA ASP A 243 3.39 17.61 -2.62
C ASP A 243 1.95 17.54 -2.08
N ARG A 244 1.09 16.69 -2.67
CA ARG A 244 -0.28 16.49 -2.20
C ARG A 244 -0.34 15.97 -0.76
N ILE A 245 0.57 15.06 -0.40
CA ILE A 245 0.70 14.58 0.98
C ILE A 245 1.15 15.71 1.89
N GLN A 246 2.07 16.56 1.45
CA GLN A 246 2.54 17.71 2.22
C GLN A 246 1.44 18.75 2.43
N GLU A 247 0.66 19.05 1.41
CA GLU A 247 -0.50 19.95 1.49
C GLU A 247 -1.54 19.45 2.49
N TYR A 248 -1.89 18.16 2.42
CA TYR A 248 -2.76 17.53 3.40
C TYR A 248 -2.22 17.64 4.83
N ALA A 249 -0.97 17.24 5.05
CA ALA A 249 -0.37 17.25 6.38
C ALA A 249 -0.24 18.67 6.97
N ALA A 250 -0.01 19.68 6.13
CA ALA A 250 0.00 21.07 6.54
C ALA A 250 -1.39 21.58 6.93
N GLY A 251 -2.44 21.14 6.21
CA GLY A 251 -3.84 21.44 6.55
C GLY A 251 -4.25 20.85 7.90
N GLU A 252 -3.92 19.59 8.14
CA GLU A 252 -4.20 18.90 9.41
C GLU A 252 -3.51 19.56 10.60
N LYS A 253 -2.26 19.99 10.41
CA LYS A 253 -1.54 20.72 11.45
C LYS A 253 -2.23 22.04 11.80
N LYS A 254 -2.69 22.80 10.81
CA LYS A 254 -3.43 24.06 11.05
C LYS A 254 -4.72 23.80 11.83
N LYS A 255 -5.48 22.75 11.49
CA LYS A 255 -6.69 22.36 12.24
C LYS A 255 -6.37 22.03 13.70
N GLN A 256 -5.30 21.25 13.95
CA GLN A 256 -4.88 20.89 15.31
C GLN A 256 -4.41 22.10 16.11
N ASP A 257 -3.64 23.00 15.50
CA ASP A 257 -3.16 24.23 16.17
C ASP A 257 -4.35 25.15 16.51
N ALA A 258 -5.34 25.27 15.60
CA ALA A 258 -6.56 26.04 15.86
C ALA A 258 -7.41 25.44 16.99
N ALA A 259 -7.59 24.11 17.02
CA ALA A 259 -8.32 23.42 18.08
C ALA A 259 -7.66 23.65 19.46
N ARG A 260 -6.33 23.51 19.53
CA ARG A 260 -5.56 23.78 20.77
C ARG A 260 -5.63 25.24 21.23
N ALA A 261 -5.71 26.17 20.31
CA ALA A 261 -5.86 27.59 20.64
C ALA A 261 -7.26 27.87 21.21
N ALA A 262 -8.29 27.23 20.65
CA ALA A 262 -9.66 27.34 21.17
C ALA A 262 -9.80 26.75 22.58
N GLU A 263 -9.15 25.61 22.87
CA GLU A 263 -9.15 25.00 24.21
C GLU A 263 -8.39 25.81 25.27
N LYS A 264 -7.41 26.62 24.87
CA LYS A 264 -6.63 27.47 25.79
C LYS A 264 -7.24 28.86 25.99
N GLY A 265 -8.18 29.23 25.15
CA GLY A 265 -8.89 30.55 25.26
C GLY A 265 -10.19 30.49 26.09
N VAL A 266 -10.49 29.32 26.67
CA VAL A 266 -11.52 29.09 27.68
C VAL A 266 -10.82 28.92 29.04
#